data_052cc43fc8e477d6ee9a69d3985040b8
#
_entry.id   052cc43fc8e477d6ee9a69d3985040b8
#
_cell.length_a   1.000
_cell.length_b   1.000
_cell.length_c   1.000
_cell.angle_alpha   90.00
_cell.angle_beta   90.00
_cell.angle_gamma   90.00
#
_symmetry.space_group_name_H-M   'P 1'
#
loop_
_entity.id
_entity.type
_entity.pdbx_description
1 polymer ?
#
loop_
_entity_poly.entity_id
_entity_poly.type
_entity_poly.pdbx_seq_one_letter_code
_entity_poly.pdbx_strand_id
1 'polypeptide(L)'
;MATFLYKTRGNSSPERKPRVYFTCHPDDFSKHFEKICEDIFKTHDCAVFYTENMTEEIEEKYKESDLGQMNLFVIPVTAKLLLKTNRAMDSDFRYAQEKHIPVLPIMMETGLDSFYSAKDKFGEAQYLSPYVHDMTAISYEEKLKKYLESVLISNEMAERVRKAFDAYIFLSYRKKDRHYANELMKLIHSHPEFRDIAIWYDEFLTPGESFRANIEKMMKDSKLFTLLVTPNLLEYVDGKPNYVMAHEYPEAKAAGMDILPTEMEDTDKTELCSNYPEIPECVNPNENELFKNRLLDSLSKIAISANNADPEHNFLIGLAYLDGIDVEKNTERGIELITMAAEANLLEAMKKLYNMYYEGKGVQVDYRKAAKWAERIWQYYKEKYGEEHPSTLNTLNNLAATYGELGDHRKALELQEKVYATECKILGEKHPDTLNTLNNLAVTYGKLGDHKKALEVQEKVYALQCKILGEEHPDTLTALNNLTYTYGKLGDHRKALELYERCYTLRCKILGMKNSQTLITLQSLAVTYGNLGDYQTEKELEEKLYSIRCEVLGEEHPDTLRALNNLVWTENELGNHQKAFGLQEKLYTLRCKVLGEDHPQTIKSKERLEEYRKKLNP
;
A
#
# COMPACT_ATOMS: atom_id res chain seq x y z
N MET A 1 22.21 12.36 -21.26
CA MET A 1 21.52 12.84 -20.04
C MET A 1 20.74 11.69 -19.46
N ALA A 2 20.99 11.33 -18.23
CA ALA A 2 20.23 10.26 -17.58
C ALA A 2 18.78 10.75 -17.34
N THR A 3 17.85 10.23 -18.12
CA THR A 3 16.42 10.51 -17.99
C THR A 3 15.83 9.56 -16.96
N PHE A 4 15.14 10.11 -15.94
CA PHE A 4 14.41 9.28 -14.98
C PHE A 4 13.13 8.76 -15.61
N LEU A 5 12.99 7.45 -15.60
CA LEU A 5 11.78 6.72 -15.96
C LEU A 5 11.16 6.15 -14.70
N TYR A 6 9.90 5.77 -14.75
CA TYR A 6 9.25 5.10 -13.63
C TYR A 6 8.31 3.99 -14.07
N LYS A 7 8.09 3.05 -13.17
CA LYS A 7 7.10 1.98 -13.28
C LYS A 7 6.20 1.99 -12.05
N THR A 8 4.90 1.81 -12.25
CA THR A 8 3.91 1.72 -11.17
C THR A 8 3.00 0.53 -11.38
N ARG A 9 2.35 0.06 -10.33
CA ARG A 9 1.33 -0.97 -10.46
C ARG A 9 0.18 -0.45 -11.32
N GLY A 10 -0.09 -1.12 -12.46
CA GLY A 10 -1.15 -0.74 -13.38
C GLY A 10 -0.95 0.60 -14.11
N ASN A 11 0.30 1.07 -14.26
CA ASN A 11 0.63 2.34 -14.94
C ASN A 11 -0.12 3.57 -14.38
N SER A 12 -0.39 3.59 -13.09
CA SER A 12 -0.97 4.74 -12.41
C SER A 12 0.03 5.89 -12.27
N SER A 13 -0.44 7.13 -12.03
CA SER A 13 0.44 8.26 -11.78
C SER A 13 1.38 8.00 -10.59
N PRO A 14 2.67 8.40 -10.67
CA PRO A 14 3.61 8.30 -9.55
C PRO A 14 3.32 9.34 -8.46
N GLU A 15 2.45 10.33 -8.73
CA GLU A 15 2.11 11.37 -7.78
C GLU A 15 1.44 10.78 -6.53
N ARG A 16 1.87 11.24 -5.36
CA ARG A 16 1.39 10.79 -4.04
C ARG A 16 1.73 9.33 -3.67
N LYS A 17 2.62 8.67 -4.46
CA LYS A 17 3.10 7.33 -4.11
C LYS A 17 4.49 7.39 -3.50
N PRO A 18 4.83 6.47 -2.57
CA PRO A 18 6.21 6.30 -2.15
C PRO A 18 7.12 6.07 -3.35
N ARG A 19 8.29 6.69 -3.33
CA ARG A 19 9.26 6.68 -4.43
C ARG A 19 10.40 5.71 -4.11
N VAL A 20 10.54 4.68 -4.91
CA VAL A 20 11.62 3.69 -4.81
C VAL A 20 12.56 3.89 -5.99
N TYR A 21 13.85 4.01 -5.75
CA TYR A 21 14.84 4.10 -6.82
C TYR A 21 15.54 2.74 -6.99
N PHE A 22 15.49 2.22 -8.21
CA PHE A 22 16.18 0.98 -8.59
C PHE A 22 17.47 1.31 -9.33
N THR A 23 18.60 0.77 -8.84
CA THR A 23 19.90 0.89 -9.50
C THR A 23 20.67 -0.41 -9.42
N CYS A 24 21.44 -0.75 -10.44
CA CYS A 24 22.19 -2.00 -10.54
C CYS A 24 23.39 -1.88 -11.51
N HIS A 25 24.19 -2.93 -11.61
CA HIS A 25 25.12 -3.04 -12.73
C HIS A 25 24.34 -3.08 -14.07
N PRO A 26 24.73 -2.31 -15.11
CA PRO A 26 23.98 -2.19 -16.37
C PRO A 26 23.61 -3.53 -17.02
N ASP A 27 24.53 -4.50 -17.04
CA ASP A 27 24.30 -5.83 -17.61
C ASP A 27 23.24 -6.66 -16.86
N ASP A 28 22.88 -6.28 -15.65
CA ASP A 28 21.96 -7.04 -14.78
C ASP A 28 20.55 -6.45 -14.79
N PHE A 29 20.35 -5.27 -15.41
CA PHE A 29 19.07 -4.59 -15.42
C PHE A 29 17.95 -5.45 -16.01
N SER A 30 18.12 -5.92 -17.25
CA SER A 30 17.10 -6.74 -17.94
C SER A 30 16.80 -8.06 -17.24
N LYS A 31 17.76 -8.57 -16.44
CA LYS A 31 17.63 -9.83 -15.73
C LYS A 31 16.83 -9.73 -14.44
N HIS A 32 16.93 -8.59 -13.72
CA HIS A 32 16.43 -8.48 -12.35
C HIS A 32 15.35 -7.44 -12.17
N PHE A 33 15.30 -6.38 -12.99
CA PHE A 33 14.40 -5.25 -12.82
C PHE A 33 12.92 -5.66 -12.76
N GLU A 34 12.44 -6.39 -13.77
CA GLU A 34 11.04 -6.77 -13.86
C GLU A 34 10.61 -7.63 -12.68
N LYS A 35 11.39 -8.64 -12.32
CA LYS A 35 11.10 -9.53 -11.19
C LYS A 35 11.02 -8.79 -9.87
N ILE A 36 12.00 -7.92 -9.59
CA ILE A 36 12.03 -7.16 -8.34
C ILE A 36 10.87 -6.16 -8.27
N CYS A 37 10.54 -5.48 -9.39
CA CYS A 37 9.36 -4.62 -9.45
C CYS A 37 8.07 -5.41 -9.17
N GLU A 38 7.90 -6.60 -9.76
CA GLU A 38 6.74 -7.45 -9.49
C GLU A 38 6.64 -7.85 -8.02
N ASP A 39 7.75 -8.24 -7.40
CA ASP A 39 7.79 -8.60 -5.99
C ASP A 39 7.43 -7.42 -5.08
N ILE A 40 7.93 -6.21 -5.39
CA ILE A 40 7.55 -4.98 -4.70
C ILE A 40 6.06 -4.67 -4.89
N PHE A 41 5.56 -4.73 -6.13
CA PHE A 41 4.17 -4.38 -6.44
C PHE A 41 3.13 -5.40 -5.93
N LYS A 42 3.53 -6.65 -5.66
CA LYS A 42 2.65 -7.60 -4.96
C LYS A 42 2.28 -7.12 -3.56
N THR A 43 3.18 -6.40 -2.93
CA THR A 43 3.08 -6.01 -1.53
C THR A 43 2.68 -4.54 -1.34
N HIS A 44 3.15 -3.62 -2.19
CA HIS A 44 3.00 -2.18 -2.01
C HIS A 44 2.62 -1.44 -3.27
N ASP A 45 1.83 -0.37 -3.10
CA ASP A 45 1.51 0.59 -4.15
C ASP A 45 2.49 1.76 -4.12
N CYS A 46 3.62 1.61 -4.80
CA CYS A 46 4.68 2.59 -4.92
C CYS A 46 5.03 2.88 -6.38
N ALA A 47 5.91 3.85 -6.60
CA ALA A 47 6.49 4.14 -7.90
C ALA A 47 7.98 3.78 -7.88
N VAL A 48 8.40 2.87 -8.77
CA VAL A 48 9.80 2.46 -8.92
C VAL A 48 10.42 3.28 -10.04
N PHE A 49 11.38 4.14 -9.67
CA PHE A 49 12.15 4.99 -10.57
C PHE A 49 13.46 4.31 -10.97
N TYR A 50 13.91 4.57 -12.18
CA TYR A 50 15.19 4.10 -12.70
C TYR A 50 15.67 5.04 -13.80
N THR A 51 16.93 4.94 -14.22
CA THR A 51 17.46 5.75 -15.33
C THR A 51 17.50 4.93 -16.61
N GLU A 52 17.16 5.54 -17.74
CA GLU A 52 17.21 4.91 -19.06
C GLU A 52 18.61 4.41 -19.40
N ASN A 53 19.64 5.19 -19.05
CA ASN A 53 21.03 4.79 -19.20
C ASN A 53 21.72 4.70 -17.83
N MET A 54 22.04 3.50 -17.40
CA MET A 54 22.66 3.22 -16.10
C MET A 54 24.19 3.41 -16.09
N THR A 55 24.80 3.75 -17.22
CA THR A 55 26.24 4.05 -17.30
C THR A 55 26.56 5.53 -17.18
N GLU A 56 25.59 6.42 -17.47
CA GLU A 56 25.77 7.86 -17.41
C GLU A 56 25.58 8.40 -15.99
N GLU A 57 26.46 9.32 -15.59
CA GLU A 57 26.33 10.04 -14.32
C GLU A 57 25.05 10.90 -14.29
N ILE A 58 24.43 10.98 -13.12
CA ILE A 58 23.30 11.86 -12.87
C ILE A 58 23.84 13.25 -12.56
N GLU A 59 23.41 14.26 -13.32
CA GLU A 59 23.82 15.64 -13.07
C GLU A 59 23.43 16.08 -11.64
N GLU A 60 24.27 16.89 -10.98
CA GLU A 60 24.12 17.30 -9.58
C GLU A 60 22.75 17.94 -9.29
N LYS A 61 22.23 18.74 -10.22
CA LYS A 61 20.89 19.35 -10.08
C LYS A 61 19.74 18.33 -9.99
N TYR A 62 19.89 17.15 -10.63
CA TYR A 62 18.89 16.08 -10.57
C TYR A 62 19.13 15.12 -9.40
N LYS A 63 20.34 15.08 -8.85
CA LYS A 63 20.60 14.35 -7.62
C LYS A 63 19.78 14.92 -6.46
N GLU A 64 19.74 16.23 -6.28
CA GLU A 64 18.95 16.85 -5.21
C GLU A 64 17.45 16.87 -5.49
N SER A 65 17.03 17.21 -6.74
CA SER A 65 15.62 17.34 -7.09
C SER A 65 14.90 15.99 -7.23
N ASP A 66 15.59 14.94 -7.69
CA ASP A 66 14.98 13.65 -8.01
C ASP A 66 15.45 12.52 -7.10
N LEU A 67 16.78 12.28 -6.96
CA LEU A 67 17.28 11.23 -6.07
C LEU A 67 17.03 11.54 -4.59
N GLY A 68 17.19 12.78 -4.17
CA GLY A 68 16.92 13.22 -2.80
C GLY A 68 15.46 13.10 -2.38
N GLN A 69 14.56 12.89 -3.31
CA GLN A 69 13.12 12.68 -3.09
C GLN A 69 12.73 11.19 -2.97
N MET A 70 13.69 10.28 -3.10
CA MET A 70 13.43 8.85 -3.01
C MET A 70 13.31 8.41 -1.55
N ASN A 71 12.33 7.56 -1.27
CA ASN A 71 12.13 6.98 0.05
C ASN A 71 13.03 5.75 0.29
N LEU A 72 13.46 5.10 -0.78
CA LEU A 72 14.19 3.84 -0.72
C LEU A 72 15.02 3.65 -2.00
N PHE A 73 16.27 3.14 -1.84
CA PHE A 73 17.07 2.61 -2.94
C PHE A 73 17.04 1.08 -2.90
N VAL A 74 16.76 0.45 -4.02
CA VAL A 74 16.79 -1.01 -4.17
C VAL A 74 17.95 -1.39 -5.08
N ILE A 75 18.84 -2.24 -4.57
CA ILE A 75 20.08 -2.61 -5.26
C ILE A 75 20.20 -4.15 -5.34
N PRO A 76 19.97 -4.77 -6.50
CA PRO A 76 20.25 -6.19 -6.69
C PRO A 76 21.76 -6.44 -6.65
N VAL A 77 22.18 -7.27 -5.71
CA VAL A 77 23.59 -7.58 -5.45
C VAL A 77 24.00 -8.80 -6.27
N THR A 78 24.93 -8.60 -7.19
CA THR A 78 25.52 -9.61 -8.08
C THR A 78 27.03 -9.55 -8.03
N ALA A 79 27.71 -10.57 -8.53
CA ALA A 79 29.17 -10.55 -8.68
C ALA A 79 29.65 -9.37 -9.55
N LYS A 80 28.92 -9.02 -10.60
CA LYS A 80 29.26 -7.88 -11.46
C LYS A 80 29.17 -6.55 -10.70
N LEU A 81 28.12 -6.36 -9.90
CA LEU A 81 27.97 -5.16 -9.08
C LEU A 81 29.12 -4.97 -8.10
N LEU A 82 29.57 -6.06 -7.44
CA LEU A 82 30.60 -6.01 -6.40
C LEU A 82 32.03 -5.93 -6.94
N LEU A 83 32.32 -6.58 -8.08
CA LEU A 83 33.67 -6.77 -8.59
C LEU A 83 34.06 -5.81 -9.72
N LYS A 84 33.09 -5.14 -10.37
CA LYS A 84 33.35 -4.17 -11.44
C LYS A 84 32.99 -2.76 -10.99
N THR A 85 33.71 -1.77 -11.51
CA THR A 85 33.33 -0.35 -11.36
C THR A 85 31.99 -0.11 -12.06
N ASN A 86 31.06 0.54 -11.35
CA ASN A 86 29.74 0.85 -11.87
C ASN A 86 29.12 2.01 -11.11
N ARG A 87 28.25 2.79 -11.78
CA ARG A 87 27.57 3.93 -11.18
C ARG A 87 26.77 3.58 -9.93
N ALA A 88 26.11 2.41 -9.93
CA ALA A 88 25.24 2.01 -8.82
C ALA A 88 25.99 1.98 -7.48
N MET A 89 27.25 1.50 -7.45
CA MET A 89 28.08 1.51 -6.25
C MET A 89 28.89 2.78 -6.07
N ASP A 90 29.44 3.32 -7.16
CA ASP A 90 30.41 4.42 -7.07
C ASP A 90 29.76 5.79 -6.92
N SER A 91 28.51 5.96 -7.34
CA SER A 91 27.74 7.20 -7.26
C SER A 91 26.43 7.03 -6.48
N ASP A 92 25.51 6.16 -6.94
CA ASP A 92 24.14 6.09 -6.41
C ASP A 92 24.10 5.59 -4.95
N PHE A 93 24.81 4.51 -4.65
CA PHE A 93 24.87 3.96 -3.28
C PHE A 93 25.56 4.94 -2.31
N ARG A 94 26.65 5.59 -2.71
CA ARG A 94 27.31 6.60 -1.88
C ARG A 94 26.42 7.80 -1.61
N TYR A 95 25.70 8.26 -2.62
CA TYR A 95 24.72 9.33 -2.46
C TYR A 95 23.63 8.95 -1.44
N ALA A 96 23.08 7.74 -1.53
CA ALA A 96 22.09 7.26 -0.56
C ALA A 96 22.65 7.24 0.86
N GLN A 97 23.90 6.80 1.06
CA GLN A 97 24.57 6.81 2.36
C GLN A 97 24.77 8.23 2.90
N GLU A 98 25.26 9.16 2.08
CA GLU A 98 25.48 10.56 2.46
C GLU A 98 24.19 11.30 2.84
N LYS A 99 23.09 10.99 2.15
CA LYS A 99 21.77 11.59 2.40
C LYS A 99 20.91 10.80 3.38
N HIS A 100 21.44 9.71 3.96
CA HIS A 100 20.72 8.83 4.88
C HIS A 100 19.41 8.26 4.29
N ILE A 101 19.39 8.01 2.97
CA ILE A 101 18.26 7.36 2.31
C ILE A 101 18.39 5.85 2.54
N PRO A 102 17.34 5.16 3.01
CA PRO A 102 17.36 3.72 3.19
C PRO A 102 17.76 2.97 1.91
N VAL A 103 18.60 1.94 2.06
CA VAL A 103 19.04 1.08 0.96
C VAL A 103 18.62 -0.35 1.24
N LEU A 104 17.94 -0.98 0.29
CA LEU A 104 17.58 -2.40 0.31
C LEU A 104 18.50 -3.19 -0.64
N PRO A 105 19.56 -3.82 -0.14
CA PRO A 105 20.34 -4.77 -0.93
C PRO A 105 19.55 -6.08 -1.07
N ILE A 106 19.44 -6.59 -2.29
CA ILE A 106 18.83 -7.89 -2.56
C ILE A 106 19.89 -8.82 -3.17
N MET A 107 20.32 -9.81 -2.40
CA MET A 107 21.34 -10.77 -2.84
C MET A 107 20.79 -11.70 -3.92
N MET A 108 21.21 -11.49 -5.16
CA MET A 108 20.73 -12.21 -6.35
C MET A 108 21.60 -13.41 -6.75
N GLU A 109 22.72 -13.59 -6.08
CA GLU A 109 23.65 -14.70 -6.33
C GLU A 109 24.20 -15.20 -4.99
N THR A 110 24.48 -16.48 -4.87
CA THR A 110 25.04 -17.12 -3.66
C THR A 110 26.58 -17.06 -3.63
N GLY A 111 27.16 -17.10 -2.42
CA GLY A 111 28.63 -17.16 -2.24
C GLY A 111 29.35 -15.81 -2.38
N LEU A 112 28.62 -14.70 -2.28
CA LEU A 112 29.19 -13.35 -2.39
C LEU A 112 29.44 -12.67 -1.04
N ASP A 113 29.18 -13.34 0.09
CA ASP A 113 29.18 -12.72 1.42
C ASP A 113 30.51 -12.02 1.77
N SER A 114 31.65 -12.63 1.43
CA SER A 114 32.96 -12.03 1.69
C SER A 114 33.23 -10.77 0.87
N PHE A 115 32.72 -10.68 -0.35
CA PHE A 115 32.82 -9.50 -1.20
C PHE A 115 31.80 -8.43 -0.79
N TYR A 116 30.61 -8.87 -0.40
CA TYR A 116 29.55 -8.01 0.10
C TYR A 116 29.98 -7.25 1.37
N SER A 117 30.58 -7.97 2.31
CA SER A 117 30.99 -7.42 3.62
C SER A 117 32.27 -6.59 3.59
N ALA A 118 32.87 -6.34 2.43
CA ALA A 118 34.03 -5.45 2.31
C ALA A 118 33.67 -4.01 2.72
N LYS A 119 34.60 -3.31 3.40
CA LYS A 119 34.36 -1.95 3.95
C LYS A 119 34.00 -0.89 2.90
N ASP A 120 34.48 -1.07 1.67
CA ASP A 120 34.20 -0.17 0.54
C ASP A 120 32.93 -0.55 -0.22
N LYS A 121 32.21 -1.57 0.24
CA LYS A 121 30.93 -2.06 -0.30
C LYS A 121 29.83 -1.88 0.74
N PHE A 122 29.07 -2.92 1.03
CA PHE A 122 27.95 -2.84 1.97
C PHE A 122 28.37 -3.03 3.44
N GLY A 123 29.57 -3.56 3.70
CA GLY A 123 30.07 -3.78 5.05
C GLY A 123 29.20 -4.77 5.83
N GLU A 124 28.76 -4.37 7.01
CA GLU A 124 27.88 -5.16 7.89
C GLU A 124 26.39 -4.98 7.60
N ALA A 125 26.03 -4.25 6.51
CA ALA A 125 24.63 -4.02 6.16
C ALA A 125 23.90 -5.34 5.88
N GLN A 126 22.67 -5.46 6.36
CA GLN A 126 21.84 -6.64 6.13
C GLN A 126 21.29 -6.64 4.69
N TYR A 127 21.07 -7.82 4.12
CA TYR A 127 20.46 -7.98 2.80
C TYR A 127 19.27 -8.95 2.85
N LEU A 128 18.38 -8.85 1.87
CA LEU A 128 17.37 -9.88 1.60
C LEU A 128 17.88 -10.83 0.50
N SER A 129 17.47 -12.10 0.54
CA SER A 129 17.81 -13.06 -0.52
C SER A 129 16.61 -13.94 -0.86
N PRO A 130 16.23 -14.04 -2.14
CA PRO A 130 15.19 -14.96 -2.59
C PRO A 130 15.65 -16.43 -2.62
N TYR A 131 16.93 -16.70 -2.35
CA TYR A 131 17.53 -18.05 -2.46
C TYR A 131 17.86 -18.71 -1.13
N VAL A 132 17.72 -18.00 -0.01
CA VAL A 132 17.94 -18.58 1.32
C VAL A 132 16.64 -19.24 1.78
N HIS A 133 16.58 -20.55 1.67
CA HIS A 133 15.51 -21.38 2.26
C HIS A 133 15.98 -21.91 3.61
N ASP A 134 15.82 -21.10 4.64
CA ASP A 134 15.83 -21.59 6.01
C ASP A 134 14.42 -22.06 6.34
N MET A 135 14.25 -23.37 6.63
CA MET A 135 12.93 -23.98 6.87
C MET A 135 12.23 -23.45 8.14
N THR A 136 12.94 -22.68 8.95
CA THR A 136 12.42 -22.03 10.17
C THR A 136 12.23 -20.51 10.02
N ALA A 137 12.62 -19.92 8.89
CA ALA A 137 12.59 -18.48 8.66
C ALA A 137 11.35 -18.04 7.87
N ILE A 138 10.94 -16.81 8.12
CA ILE A 138 9.93 -16.08 7.32
C ILE A 138 10.37 -16.07 5.85
N SER A 139 9.42 -16.24 4.92
CA SER A 139 9.71 -16.23 3.49
C SER A 139 10.34 -14.90 3.03
N TYR A 140 11.04 -14.92 1.89
CA TYR A 140 11.61 -13.71 1.28
C TYR A 140 10.51 -12.65 1.03
N GLU A 141 9.37 -13.08 0.50
CA GLU A 141 8.25 -12.20 0.20
C GLU A 141 7.69 -11.55 1.46
N GLU A 142 7.64 -12.29 2.55
CA GLU A 142 7.13 -11.78 3.82
C GLU A 142 8.12 -10.82 4.49
N LYS A 143 9.44 -11.10 4.40
CA LYS A 143 10.49 -10.18 4.82
C LYS A 143 10.51 -8.91 4.00
N LEU A 144 10.39 -9.02 2.67
CA LEU A 144 10.30 -7.88 1.76
C LEU A 144 9.07 -7.01 2.09
N LYS A 145 7.93 -7.64 2.33
CA LYS A 145 6.70 -6.96 2.71
C LYS A 145 6.87 -6.18 4.01
N LYS A 146 7.33 -6.81 5.08
CA LYS A 146 7.57 -6.16 6.38
C LYS A 146 8.54 -4.98 6.26
N TYR A 147 9.62 -5.16 5.50
CA TYR A 147 10.59 -4.09 5.28
C TYR A 147 9.99 -2.90 4.52
N LEU A 148 9.27 -3.14 3.43
CA LEU A 148 8.64 -2.08 2.67
C LEU A 148 7.55 -1.37 3.49
N GLU A 149 6.79 -2.09 4.30
CA GLU A 149 5.82 -1.52 5.26
C GLU A 149 6.50 -0.52 6.21
N SER A 150 7.69 -0.83 6.69
CA SER A 150 8.41 0.04 7.65
C SER A 150 9.09 1.25 7.00
N VAL A 151 9.60 1.12 5.78
CA VAL A 151 10.42 2.15 5.11
C VAL A 151 9.61 3.10 4.23
N LEU A 152 8.53 2.61 3.60
CA LEU A 152 7.71 3.43 2.70
C LEU A 152 6.67 4.29 3.44
N ILE A 153 6.51 4.12 4.75
CA ILE A 153 5.89 5.14 5.58
C ILE A 153 6.84 6.34 5.62
N SER A 154 6.32 7.57 5.50
CA SER A 154 7.19 8.74 5.61
C SER A 154 8.04 8.62 6.88
N ASN A 155 9.35 8.81 6.78
CA ASN A 155 10.28 8.71 7.92
C ASN A 155 9.80 9.54 9.11
N GLU A 156 9.20 10.69 8.85
CA GLU A 156 8.61 11.57 9.86
C GLU A 156 7.46 10.90 10.63
N MET A 157 6.56 10.21 9.94
CA MET A 157 5.43 9.52 10.57
C MET A 157 5.90 8.31 11.38
N ALA A 158 6.85 7.53 10.84
CA ALA A 158 7.43 6.39 11.55
C ALA A 158 8.15 6.83 12.84
N GLU A 159 8.87 7.96 12.80
CA GLU A 159 9.49 8.53 14.00
C GLU A 159 8.46 9.05 15.02
N ARG A 160 7.38 9.69 14.56
CA ARG A 160 6.27 10.09 15.46
C ARG A 160 5.65 8.87 16.14
N VAL A 161 5.42 7.80 15.37
CA VAL A 161 4.89 6.53 15.89
C VAL A 161 5.84 5.94 16.95
N ARG A 162 7.15 5.85 16.65
CA ARG A 162 8.13 5.33 17.61
C ARG A 162 8.20 6.13 18.90
N LYS A 163 8.12 7.45 18.82
CA LYS A 163 8.12 8.34 19.99
C LYS A 163 6.83 8.27 20.81
N ALA A 164 5.77 7.73 20.24
CA ALA A 164 4.49 7.58 20.93
C ALA A 164 4.46 6.39 21.90
N PHE A 165 5.34 5.39 21.71
CA PHE A 165 5.41 4.28 22.66
C PHE A 165 5.94 4.74 24.02
N ASP A 166 5.26 4.33 25.09
CA ASP A 166 5.65 4.68 26.48
C ASP A 166 6.99 4.06 26.89
N ALA A 167 7.30 2.88 26.36
CA ALA A 167 8.55 2.19 26.60
C ALA A 167 8.86 1.15 25.53
N TYR A 168 10.14 0.80 25.43
CA TYR A 168 10.64 -0.29 24.62
C TYR A 168 11.20 -1.39 25.52
N ILE A 169 10.87 -2.65 25.16
CA ILE A 169 11.50 -3.85 25.71
C ILE A 169 12.43 -4.40 24.64
N PHE A 170 13.70 -4.58 24.98
CA PHE A 170 14.64 -5.30 24.12
C PHE A 170 14.56 -6.79 24.43
N LEU A 171 14.08 -7.59 23.47
CA LEU A 171 13.96 -9.03 23.59
C LEU A 171 15.15 -9.72 22.96
N SER A 172 16.03 -10.26 23.78
CA SER A 172 17.25 -10.94 23.38
C SER A 172 17.08 -12.46 23.44
N TYR A 173 17.38 -13.14 22.33
CA TYR A 173 17.21 -14.59 22.21
C TYR A 173 18.11 -15.20 21.12
N ARG A 174 18.27 -16.52 21.17
CA ARG A 174 18.93 -17.27 20.10
C ARG A 174 17.99 -17.47 18.91
N LYS A 175 18.47 -17.34 17.68
CA LYS A 175 17.65 -17.54 16.47
C LYS A 175 16.89 -18.88 16.44
N LYS A 176 17.44 -19.92 17.08
CA LYS A 176 16.77 -21.22 17.24
C LYS A 176 15.50 -21.14 18.12
N ASP A 177 15.45 -20.16 19.02
CA ASP A 177 14.41 -20.00 20.05
C ASP A 177 13.35 -18.96 19.66
N ARG A 178 13.28 -18.60 18.38
CA ARG A 178 12.38 -17.59 17.84
C ARG A 178 10.89 -17.85 18.17
N HIS A 179 10.47 -19.10 18.20
CA HIS A 179 9.10 -19.44 18.55
C HIS A 179 8.76 -19.03 19.98
N TYR A 180 9.69 -19.17 20.93
CA TYR A 180 9.55 -18.70 22.31
C TYR A 180 9.52 -17.18 22.41
N ALA A 181 10.30 -16.48 21.59
CA ALA A 181 10.24 -15.01 21.50
C ALA A 181 8.85 -14.52 21.10
N ASN A 182 8.25 -15.17 20.09
CA ASN A 182 6.89 -14.87 19.64
C ASN A 182 5.82 -15.20 20.70
N GLU A 183 5.99 -16.29 21.44
CA GLU A 183 5.09 -16.64 22.55
C GLU A 183 5.17 -15.62 23.67
N LEU A 184 6.37 -15.24 24.08
CA LEU A 184 6.60 -14.25 25.13
C LEU A 184 6.01 -12.88 24.76
N MET A 185 6.20 -12.44 23.53
CA MET A 185 5.63 -11.20 23.01
C MET A 185 4.10 -11.21 23.08
N LYS A 186 3.46 -12.30 22.64
CA LYS A 186 2.00 -12.48 22.73
C LYS A 186 1.53 -12.45 24.19
N LEU A 187 2.26 -13.10 25.08
CA LEU A 187 1.94 -13.12 26.50
C LEU A 187 2.02 -11.70 27.10
N ILE A 188 3.10 -10.96 26.85
CA ILE A 188 3.23 -9.56 27.31
C ILE A 188 2.06 -8.73 26.80
N HIS A 189 1.77 -8.75 25.50
CA HIS A 189 0.67 -7.98 24.91
C HIS A 189 -0.73 -8.50 25.28
N SER A 190 -0.86 -9.70 25.88
CA SER A 190 -2.14 -10.20 26.40
C SER A 190 -2.61 -9.43 27.65
N HIS A 191 -1.67 -8.83 28.36
CA HIS A 191 -1.98 -8.01 29.53
C HIS A 191 -2.36 -6.60 29.11
N PRO A 192 -3.54 -6.08 29.53
CA PRO A 192 -4.00 -4.75 29.13
C PRO A 192 -2.99 -3.62 29.40
N GLU A 193 -2.24 -3.74 30.49
CA GLU A 193 -1.26 -2.76 30.95
C GLU A 193 -0.01 -2.65 30.06
N PHE A 194 0.28 -3.70 29.27
CA PHE A 194 1.49 -3.77 28.44
C PHE A 194 1.21 -3.75 26.95
N ARG A 195 -0.05 -3.58 26.56
CA ARG A 195 -0.46 -3.61 25.14
C ARG A 195 0.22 -2.56 24.29
N ASP A 196 0.49 -1.39 24.85
CA ASP A 196 1.03 -0.25 24.13
C ASP A 196 2.55 -0.06 24.38
N ILE A 197 3.24 -1.14 24.81
CA ILE A 197 4.69 -1.21 24.93
C ILE A 197 5.27 -1.84 23.67
N ALA A 198 6.24 -1.17 23.06
CA ALA A 198 6.96 -1.74 21.94
C ALA A 198 7.95 -2.83 22.42
N ILE A 199 8.00 -3.94 21.69
CA ILE A 199 8.96 -5.01 21.93
C ILE A 199 9.86 -5.10 20.70
N TRP A 200 11.14 -4.77 20.88
CA TRP A 200 12.12 -4.89 19.82
C TRP A 200 12.84 -6.25 19.90
N TYR A 201 13.01 -6.89 18.76
CA TYR A 201 13.74 -8.13 18.59
C TYR A 201 14.33 -8.20 17.16
N ASP A 202 15.23 -9.14 16.90
CA ASP A 202 16.07 -9.16 15.68
C ASP A 202 15.34 -9.29 14.35
N GLU A 203 14.03 -9.56 14.34
CA GLU A 203 13.20 -9.52 13.12
C GLU A 203 12.98 -8.11 12.55
N PHE A 204 13.13 -7.09 13.40
CA PHE A 204 12.99 -5.69 12.99
C PHE A 204 14.28 -5.07 12.48
N LEU A 205 15.31 -5.89 12.22
CA LEU A 205 16.54 -5.43 11.61
C LEU A 205 16.25 -4.81 10.25
N THR A 206 16.68 -3.57 10.09
CA THR A 206 16.50 -2.82 8.86
C THR A 206 17.53 -3.26 7.83
N PRO A 207 17.15 -3.92 6.72
CA PRO A 207 18.07 -4.20 5.64
C PRO A 207 18.78 -2.93 5.17
N GLY A 208 20.08 -3.04 4.87
CA GLY A 208 20.89 -1.88 4.50
C GLY A 208 21.57 -1.16 5.67
N GLU A 209 21.17 -1.44 6.92
CA GLU A 209 21.86 -0.94 8.11
C GLU A 209 22.76 -2.02 8.75
N SER A 210 23.78 -1.58 9.50
CA SER A 210 24.64 -2.49 10.25
C SER A 210 23.86 -3.14 11.39
N PHE A 211 23.94 -4.47 11.48
CA PHE A 211 23.34 -5.25 12.57
C PHE A 211 23.70 -4.70 13.95
N ARG A 212 24.97 -4.41 14.16
CA ARG A 212 25.47 -3.89 15.42
C ARG A 212 24.96 -2.48 15.74
N ALA A 213 24.96 -1.58 14.75
CA ALA A 213 24.48 -0.21 14.93
C ALA A 213 22.98 -0.17 15.26
N ASN A 214 22.18 -1.06 14.68
CA ASN A 214 20.76 -1.21 15.00
C ASN A 214 20.55 -1.68 16.43
N ILE A 215 21.27 -2.70 16.88
CA ILE A 215 21.20 -3.21 18.25
C ILE A 215 21.59 -2.12 19.26
N GLU A 216 22.72 -1.44 19.05
CA GLU A 216 23.18 -0.35 19.93
C GLU A 216 22.16 0.81 20.01
N LYS A 217 21.53 1.15 18.90
CA LYS A 217 20.48 2.18 18.83
C LYS A 217 19.25 1.75 19.63
N MET A 218 18.74 0.55 19.36
CA MET A 218 17.51 0.06 20.00
C MET A 218 17.71 -0.21 21.50
N MET A 219 18.90 -0.64 21.92
CA MET A 219 19.22 -0.75 23.33
C MET A 219 19.16 0.59 24.06
N LYS A 220 19.64 1.69 23.45
CA LYS A 220 19.55 3.03 24.06
C LYS A 220 18.11 3.48 24.29
N ASP A 221 17.22 3.12 23.37
CA ASP A 221 15.81 3.50 23.43
C ASP A 221 14.99 2.54 24.33
N SER A 222 15.54 1.36 24.65
CA SER A 222 14.89 0.35 25.48
C SER A 222 15.11 0.60 26.99
N LYS A 223 14.10 0.25 27.78
CA LYS A 223 14.10 0.41 29.25
C LYS A 223 14.27 -0.91 29.98
N LEU A 224 13.95 -2.02 29.33
CA LEU A 224 14.05 -3.36 29.86
C LEU A 224 14.73 -4.27 28.85
N PHE A 225 15.69 -5.05 29.32
CA PHE A 225 16.31 -6.12 28.56
C PHE A 225 15.74 -7.46 29.00
N THR A 226 14.96 -8.10 28.15
CA THR A 226 14.42 -9.44 28.44
C THR A 226 15.32 -10.49 27.80
N LEU A 227 15.91 -11.34 28.62
CA LEU A 227 16.80 -12.42 28.19
C LEU A 227 16.02 -13.74 28.18
N LEU A 228 15.84 -14.33 26.99
CA LEU A 228 15.25 -15.64 26.86
C LEU A 228 16.22 -16.72 27.35
N VAL A 229 15.80 -17.45 28.38
CA VAL A 229 16.56 -18.57 28.94
C VAL A 229 16.00 -19.88 28.42
N THR A 230 16.81 -20.57 27.64
CA THR A 230 16.55 -21.87 27.02
C THR A 230 17.84 -22.70 27.04
N PRO A 231 17.81 -24.01 26.80
CA PRO A 231 19.04 -24.80 26.67
C PRO A 231 20.02 -24.28 25.62
N ASN A 232 19.54 -23.55 24.61
CA ASN A 232 20.39 -22.99 23.56
C ASN A 232 21.15 -21.72 23.98
N LEU A 233 20.75 -21.04 25.07
CA LEU A 233 21.34 -19.77 25.50
C LEU A 233 22.85 -19.89 25.83
N LEU A 234 23.28 -21.01 26.37
CA LEU A 234 24.67 -21.24 26.76
C LEU A 234 25.50 -22.02 25.73
N GLU A 235 24.92 -22.28 24.54
CA GLU A 235 25.70 -22.93 23.47
C GLU A 235 26.89 -22.09 23.03
N TYR A 236 28.06 -22.73 22.97
CA TYR A 236 29.26 -22.15 22.40
C TYR A 236 29.31 -22.35 20.90
N VAL A 237 29.73 -21.32 20.16
CA VAL A 237 29.99 -21.37 18.73
C VAL A 237 31.48 -21.18 18.51
N ASP A 238 32.14 -22.19 17.91
CA ASP A 238 33.57 -22.19 17.69
C ASP A 238 34.41 -21.94 18.96
N GLY A 239 33.97 -22.48 20.11
CA GLY A 239 34.62 -22.34 21.39
C GLY A 239 34.46 -20.96 22.08
N LYS A 240 33.57 -20.11 21.54
CA LYS A 240 33.21 -18.79 22.10
C LYS A 240 31.76 -18.76 22.52
N PRO A 241 31.41 -17.94 23.53
CA PRO A 241 30.00 -17.68 23.83
C PRO A 241 29.26 -17.19 22.57
N ASN A 242 28.01 -17.54 22.46
CA ASN A 242 27.18 -17.06 21.33
C ASN A 242 27.02 -15.52 21.36
N TYR A 243 26.44 -14.96 20.30
CA TYR A 243 26.31 -13.51 20.13
C TYR A 243 25.54 -12.83 21.26
N VAL A 244 24.45 -13.44 21.75
CA VAL A 244 23.66 -12.91 22.88
C VAL A 244 24.53 -12.71 24.12
N MET A 245 25.28 -13.74 24.53
CA MET A 245 26.11 -13.71 25.73
C MET A 245 27.46 -13.01 25.52
N ALA A 246 27.95 -12.92 24.29
CA ALA A 246 29.20 -12.24 23.96
C ALA A 246 29.04 -10.73 23.76
N HIS A 247 27.88 -10.26 23.33
CA HIS A 247 27.65 -8.85 22.93
C HIS A 247 26.39 -8.24 23.56
N GLU A 248 25.19 -8.78 23.33
CA GLU A 248 23.95 -8.13 23.73
C GLU A 248 23.82 -8.00 25.27
N TYR A 249 24.03 -9.08 25.99
CA TYR A 249 23.98 -9.07 27.46
C TYR A 249 25.02 -8.13 28.08
N PRO A 250 26.33 -8.16 27.71
CA PRO A 250 27.31 -7.22 28.22
C PRO A 250 27.00 -5.76 27.91
N GLU A 251 26.46 -5.46 26.73
CA GLU A 251 26.06 -4.10 26.36
C GLU A 251 24.85 -3.61 27.16
N ALA A 252 23.82 -4.44 27.36
CA ALA A 252 22.68 -4.12 28.21
C ALA A 252 23.10 -3.84 29.65
N LYS A 253 24.03 -4.65 30.19
CA LYS A 253 24.64 -4.46 31.52
C LYS A 253 25.42 -3.16 31.61
N ALA A 254 26.26 -2.87 30.60
CA ALA A 254 27.05 -1.63 30.56
C ALA A 254 26.13 -0.39 30.45
N ALA A 255 24.99 -0.50 29.78
CA ALA A 255 23.98 0.54 29.71
C ALA A 255 23.16 0.71 31.01
N GLY A 256 23.33 -0.20 32.00
CA GLY A 256 22.57 -0.17 33.26
C GLY A 256 21.10 -0.49 33.11
N MET A 257 20.72 -1.26 32.08
CA MET A 257 19.34 -1.69 31.86
C MET A 257 18.88 -2.68 32.94
N ASP A 258 17.59 -2.62 33.30
CA ASP A 258 16.98 -3.70 34.08
C ASP A 258 16.96 -4.98 33.23
N ILE A 259 17.36 -6.11 33.81
CA ILE A 259 17.44 -7.41 33.12
C ILE A 259 16.37 -8.34 33.67
N LEU A 260 15.49 -8.83 32.78
CA LEU A 260 14.45 -9.81 33.09
C LEU A 260 14.75 -11.13 32.39
N PRO A 261 15.47 -12.07 33.05
CA PRO A 261 15.69 -13.38 32.48
C PRO A 261 14.37 -14.18 32.53
N THR A 262 13.92 -14.63 31.38
CA THR A 262 12.64 -15.32 31.20
C THR A 262 12.86 -16.75 30.74
N GLU A 263 12.52 -17.72 31.58
CA GLU A 263 12.68 -19.15 31.30
C GLU A 263 11.49 -19.67 30.50
N MET A 264 11.72 -19.93 29.22
CA MET A 264 10.69 -20.44 28.32
C MET A 264 10.67 -21.95 28.22
N GLU A 265 11.77 -22.60 28.55
CA GLU A 265 11.95 -24.04 28.57
C GLU A 265 12.78 -24.43 29.79
N ASP A 266 12.47 -25.58 30.42
CA ASP A 266 13.23 -26.07 31.58
C ASP A 266 14.70 -26.23 31.24
N THR A 267 15.53 -25.42 31.89
CA THR A 267 16.95 -25.23 31.54
C THR A 267 17.83 -25.44 32.77
N ASP A 268 18.89 -26.24 32.61
CA ASP A 268 19.93 -26.32 33.65
C ASP A 268 20.68 -24.98 33.77
N LYS A 269 20.34 -24.25 34.81
CA LYS A 269 20.89 -22.91 35.09
C LYS A 269 22.21 -22.92 35.85
N THR A 270 22.78 -24.10 36.14
CA THR A 270 24.02 -24.22 36.92
C THR A 270 25.17 -23.44 36.27
N GLU A 271 25.32 -23.59 34.97
CA GLU A 271 26.36 -22.88 34.20
C GLU A 271 26.06 -21.38 34.09
N LEU A 272 24.80 -20.99 33.89
CA LEU A 272 24.37 -19.60 33.83
C LEU A 272 24.68 -18.87 35.13
N CYS A 273 24.26 -19.46 36.26
CA CYS A 273 24.52 -18.88 37.59
C CYS A 273 26.02 -18.85 37.94
N SER A 274 26.81 -19.82 37.48
CA SER A 274 28.26 -19.86 37.72
C SER A 274 29.01 -18.82 36.91
N ASN A 275 28.71 -18.67 35.63
CA ASN A 275 29.42 -17.79 34.70
C ASN A 275 28.91 -16.34 34.76
N TYR A 276 27.65 -16.14 35.13
CA TYR A 276 26.98 -14.85 35.16
C TYR A 276 26.16 -14.66 36.45
N PRO A 277 26.84 -14.63 37.62
CA PRO A 277 26.17 -14.63 38.95
C PRO A 277 25.35 -13.36 39.23
N GLU A 278 25.51 -12.33 38.41
CA GLU A 278 24.76 -11.08 38.48
C GLU A 278 23.42 -11.10 37.74
N ILE A 279 23.13 -12.12 36.93
CA ILE A 279 21.83 -12.26 36.29
C ILE A 279 20.78 -12.53 37.38
N PRO A 280 19.68 -11.77 37.45
CA PRO A 280 18.60 -12.01 38.39
C PRO A 280 17.98 -13.41 38.26
N GLU A 281 17.26 -13.81 39.29
CA GLU A 281 16.50 -15.08 39.25
C GLU A 281 15.53 -15.12 38.06
N CYS A 282 15.55 -16.23 37.31
CA CYS A 282 14.71 -16.42 36.16
C CYS A 282 13.22 -16.45 36.54
N VAL A 283 12.37 -15.87 35.70
CA VAL A 283 10.91 -15.88 35.85
C VAL A 283 10.33 -16.81 34.80
N ASN A 284 9.41 -17.67 35.20
CA ASN A 284 8.69 -18.50 34.24
C ASN A 284 7.40 -17.81 33.82
N PRO A 285 7.20 -17.53 32.52
CA PRO A 285 5.99 -16.87 32.02
C PRO A 285 4.69 -17.66 32.30
N ASN A 286 4.77 -18.97 32.49
CA ASN A 286 3.63 -19.79 32.87
C ASN A 286 3.14 -19.51 34.31
N GLU A 287 3.98 -18.90 35.15
CA GLU A 287 3.60 -18.36 36.46
C GLU A 287 3.09 -16.92 36.33
N ASN A 288 1.94 -16.78 35.67
CA ASN A 288 1.40 -15.55 35.14
C ASN A 288 1.42 -14.35 36.12
N GLU A 289 1.03 -14.53 37.37
CA GLU A 289 1.01 -13.44 38.36
C GLU A 289 2.43 -13.02 38.78
N LEU A 290 3.34 -13.96 38.95
CA LEU A 290 4.74 -13.67 39.32
C LEU A 290 5.44 -12.95 38.16
N PHE A 291 5.27 -13.44 36.93
CA PHE A 291 5.80 -12.84 35.72
C PHE A 291 5.29 -11.42 35.53
N LYS A 292 3.96 -11.23 35.64
CA LYS A 292 3.32 -9.93 35.54
C LYS A 292 3.85 -8.93 36.57
N ASN A 293 3.97 -9.34 37.84
CA ASN A 293 4.47 -8.48 38.90
C ASN A 293 5.94 -8.09 38.68
N ARG A 294 6.79 -9.00 38.24
CA ARG A 294 8.19 -8.70 37.91
C ARG A 294 8.30 -7.75 36.71
N LEU A 295 7.47 -7.95 35.68
CA LEU A 295 7.40 -7.07 34.53
C LEU A 295 6.91 -5.67 34.94
N LEU A 296 5.88 -5.57 35.79
CA LEU A 296 5.41 -4.32 36.37
C LEU A 296 6.49 -3.62 37.20
N ASP A 297 7.21 -4.35 38.05
CA ASP A 297 8.30 -3.78 38.86
C ASP A 297 9.42 -3.21 37.98
N SER A 298 9.81 -3.94 36.93
CA SER A 298 10.83 -3.50 35.97
C SER A 298 10.37 -2.29 35.15
N LEU A 299 9.09 -2.21 34.83
CA LEU A 299 8.49 -1.11 34.05
C LEU A 299 7.92 0.01 34.92
N SER A 300 7.75 -0.20 36.25
CA SER A 300 7.15 0.79 37.15
C SER A 300 7.95 2.08 37.30
N LYS A 301 9.24 2.04 37.01
CA LYS A 301 10.12 3.23 36.93
C LYS A 301 9.85 4.07 35.67
N ILE A 302 9.11 3.51 34.72
CA ILE A 302 8.64 4.16 33.52
C ILE A 302 7.23 4.66 33.88
N ALA A 303 7.00 5.95 33.82
CA ALA A 303 5.65 6.47 33.87
C ALA A 303 4.87 5.90 32.66
N ILE A 304 4.30 4.71 32.80
CA ILE A 304 3.30 4.22 31.86
C ILE A 304 2.22 5.26 31.93
N SER A 305 2.15 6.11 30.92
CA SER A 305 1.12 7.12 30.88
C SER A 305 -0.21 6.37 30.77
N ALA A 306 -0.88 6.19 31.89
CA ALA A 306 -2.25 5.71 31.96
C ALA A 306 -3.22 6.67 31.22
N ASN A 307 -2.70 7.53 30.37
CA ASN A 307 -3.42 8.43 29.51
C ASN A 307 -3.82 7.76 28.20
N ASN A 308 -4.61 6.68 28.31
CA ASN A 308 -5.50 6.24 27.22
C ASN A 308 -6.45 7.35 26.72
N ALA A 309 -6.27 8.57 27.17
CA ALA A 309 -7.12 9.71 26.88
C ALA A 309 -6.53 10.68 25.83
N ASP A 310 -5.25 10.56 25.47
CA ASP A 310 -4.66 11.40 24.43
C ASP A 310 -5.02 10.87 23.03
N PRO A 311 -5.85 11.62 22.26
CA PRO A 311 -6.25 11.21 20.92
C PRO A 311 -5.05 11.02 19.95
N GLU A 312 -4.00 11.84 20.09
CA GLU A 312 -2.82 11.73 19.24
C GLU A 312 -2.03 10.45 19.54
N HIS A 313 -1.84 10.12 20.81
CA HIS A 313 -1.24 8.86 21.25
C HIS A 313 -2.01 7.66 20.69
N ASN A 314 -3.32 7.59 20.89
CA ASN A 314 -4.16 6.50 20.36
C ASN A 314 -4.07 6.39 18.83
N PHE A 315 -3.99 7.49 18.12
CA PHE A 315 -3.84 7.50 16.67
C PHE A 315 -2.50 6.92 16.23
N LEU A 316 -1.40 7.35 16.87
CA LEU A 316 -0.05 6.89 16.52
C LEU A 316 0.17 5.41 16.85
N ILE A 317 -0.25 4.96 18.03
CA ILE A 317 -0.21 3.53 18.40
C ILE A 317 -1.16 2.71 17.49
N GLY A 318 -2.31 3.26 17.13
CA GLY A 318 -3.22 2.64 16.16
C GLY A 318 -2.56 2.46 14.79
N LEU A 319 -1.77 3.42 14.30
CA LEU A 319 -0.98 3.28 13.08
C LEU A 319 0.11 2.22 13.23
N ALA A 320 0.79 2.16 14.40
CA ALA A 320 1.77 1.13 14.69
C ALA A 320 1.19 -0.28 14.49
N TYR A 321 0.00 -0.54 15.04
CA TYR A 321 -0.69 -1.83 14.88
C TYR A 321 -1.20 -2.09 13.46
N LEU A 322 -1.65 -1.07 12.73
CA LEU A 322 -2.08 -1.23 11.33
C LEU A 322 -0.93 -1.60 10.40
N ASP A 323 0.20 -0.95 10.61
CA ASP A 323 1.34 -1.02 9.70
C ASP A 323 2.44 -1.98 10.20
N GLY A 324 2.34 -2.46 11.47
CA GLY A 324 3.32 -3.37 12.09
C GLY A 324 4.63 -2.67 12.46
N ILE A 325 4.57 -1.39 12.89
CA ILE A 325 5.76 -0.63 13.28
C ILE A 325 6.10 -0.96 14.74
N ASP A 326 7.21 -1.65 14.95
CA ASP A 326 7.74 -2.06 16.25
C ASP A 326 6.74 -2.86 17.14
N VAL A 327 5.65 -3.35 16.55
CA VAL A 327 4.64 -4.24 17.13
C VAL A 327 4.17 -5.27 16.12
N GLU A 328 3.63 -6.40 16.59
CA GLU A 328 2.96 -7.34 15.69
C GLU A 328 1.72 -6.70 15.06
N LYS A 329 1.59 -6.82 13.73
CA LYS A 329 0.46 -6.24 13.00
C LYS A 329 -0.87 -6.78 13.51
N ASN A 330 -1.73 -5.89 13.98
CA ASN A 330 -3.07 -6.20 14.45
C ASN A 330 -4.07 -5.16 13.94
N THR A 331 -4.71 -5.47 12.82
CA THR A 331 -5.63 -4.55 12.15
C THR A 331 -6.83 -4.19 13.02
N GLU A 332 -7.38 -5.14 13.81
CA GLU A 332 -8.53 -4.86 14.69
C GLU A 332 -8.16 -3.85 15.78
N ARG A 333 -7.02 -4.10 16.46
CA ARG A 333 -6.54 -3.18 17.51
C ARG A 333 -6.20 -1.82 16.94
N GLY A 334 -5.55 -1.77 15.77
CA GLY A 334 -5.23 -0.53 15.08
C GLY A 334 -6.48 0.31 14.79
N ILE A 335 -7.54 -0.33 14.25
CA ILE A 335 -8.82 0.35 13.97
C ILE A 335 -9.50 0.82 15.26
N GLU A 336 -9.49 0.01 16.31
CA GLU A 336 -10.06 0.39 17.62
C GLU A 336 -9.43 1.69 18.14
N LEU A 337 -8.10 1.74 18.22
CA LEU A 337 -7.36 2.91 18.71
C LEU A 337 -7.57 4.15 17.83
N ILE A 338 -7.52 3.99 16.50
CA ILE A 338 -7.79 5.09 15.58
C ILE A 338 -9.26 5.55 15.72
N THR A 339 -10.19 4.63 15.98
CA THR A 339 -11.59 4.99 16.22
C THR A 339 -11.75 5.80 17.51
N MET A 340 -11.07 5.41 18.60
CA MET A 340 -11.05 6.21 19.84
C MET A 340 -10.52 7.63 19.59
N ALA A 341 -9.41 7.75 18.87
CA ALA A 341 -8.85 9.05 18.50
C ALA A 341 -9.80 9.89 17.62
N ALA A 342 -10.46 9.26 16.66
CA ALA A 342 -11.43 9.91 15.79
C ALA A 342 -12.70 10.33 16.55
N GLU A 343 -13.16 9.55 17.51
CA GLU A 343 -14.29 9.87 18.38
C GLU A 343 -13.97 11.03 19.34
N ALA A 344 -12.70 11.21 19.69
CA ALA A 344 -12.19 12.37 20.38
C ALA A 344 -11.94 13.60 19.46
N ASN A 345 -12.45 13.58 18.22
CA ASN A 345 -12.35 14.63 17.20
C ASN A 345 -10.93 14.90 16.64
N LEU A 346 -10.02 13.92 16.67
CA LEU A 346 -8.76 14.05 15.98
C LEU A 346 -8.98 13.92 14.46
N LEU A 347 -8.74 14.99 13.72
CA LEU A 347 -9.03 15.09 12.29
C LEU A 347 -8.23 14.06 11.46
N GLU A 348 -6.94 13.82 11.79
CA GLU A 348 -6.09 12.84 11.11
C GLU A 348 -6.67 11.43 11.22
N ALA A 349 -7.15 11.06 12.41
CA ALA A 349 -7.80 9.78 12.67
C ALA A 349 -9.12 9.63 11.89
N MET A 350 -9.97 10.67 11.88
CA MET A 350 -11.21 10.66 11.10
C MET A 350 -10.93 10.48 9.60
N LYS A 351 -9.94 11.19 9.03
CA LYS A 351 -9.52 11.06 7.63
C LYS A 351 -8.97 9.67 7.33
N LYS A 352 -8.16 9.09 8.23
CA LYS A 352 -7.62 7.74 8.06
C LYS A 352 -8.75 6.71 7.97
N LEU A 353 -9.72 6.74 8.89
CA LEU A 353 -10.87 5.83 8.88
C LEU A 353 -11.76 6.02 7.65
N TYR A 354 -12.01 7.28 7.24
CA TYR A 354 -12.74 7.56 6.01
C TYR A 354 -12.08 6.87 4.81
N ASN A 355 -10.78 7.09 4.60
CA ASN A 355 -10.06 6.51 3.48
C ASN A 355 -10.02 4.97 3.55
N MET A 356 -9.83 4.39 4.75
CA MET A 356 -9.82 2.94 4.92
C MET A 356 -11.17 2.32 4.51
N TYR A 357 -12.29 2.86 4.99
CA TYR A 357 -13.62 2.32 4.66
C TYR A 357 -14.08 2.64 3.25
N TYR A 358 -13.68 3.79 2.69
CA TYR A 358 -14.05 4.19 1.34
C TYR A 358 -13.28 3.40 0.26
N GLU A 359 -11.98 3.20 0.45
CA GLU A 359 -11.09 2.54 -0.51
C GLU A 359 -10.91 1.03 -0.24
N GLY A 360 -11.31 0.52 0.92
CA GLY A 360 -11.09 -0.87 1.32
C GLY A 360 -9.63 -1.17 1.71
N LYS A 361 -8.86 -0.17 2.14
CA LYS A 361 -7.45 -0.35 2.54
C LYS A 361 -7.35 -0.96 3.94
N GLY A 362 -6.95 -2.23 4.00
CA GLY A 362 -6.84 -2.99 5.25
C GLY A 362 -8.16 -3.44 5.86
N VAL A 363 -9.29 -3.07 5.27
CA VAL A 363 -10.66 -3.47 5.65
C VAL A 363 -11.50 -3.69 4.39
N GLN A 364 -12.63 -4.34 4.51
CA GLN A 364 -13.61 -4.35 3.43
C GLN A 364 -14.22 -2.95 3.22
N VAL A 365 -14.52 -2.61 1.97
CA VAL A 365 -15.23 -1.37 1.63
C VAL A 365 -16.55 -1.30 2.40
N ASP A 366 -16.75 -0.21 3.13
CA ASP A 366 -17.98 0.07 3.87
C ASP A 366 -18.36 1.55 3.75
N TYR A 367 -19.14 1.87 2.73
CA TYR A 367 -19.58 3.24 2.45
C TYR A 367 -20.47 3.84 3.57
N ARG A 368 -21.13 3.01 4.41
CA ARG A 368 -21.89 3.53 5.57
C ARG A 368 -20.96 4.07 6.63
N LYS A 369 -19.90 3.31 6.97
CA LYS A 369 -18.89 3.80 7.90
C LYS A 369 -18.09 4.96 7.32
N ALA A 370 -17.77 4.93 6.03
CA ALA A 370 -17.13 6.05 5.34
C ALA A 370 -18.01 7.32 5.43
N ALA A 371 -19.32 7.23 5.18
CA ALA A 371 -20.25 8.36 5.29
C ALA A 371 -20.31 8.94 6.71
N LYS A 372 -20.32 8.08 7.76
CA LYS A 372 -20.25 8.54 9.16
C LYS A 372 -19.02 9.43 9.40
N TRP A 373 -17.85 8.99 8.92
CA TRP A 373 -16.63 9.76 9.14
C TRP A 373 -16.55 10.99 8.23
N ALA A 374 -17.01 10.91 6.99
CA ALA A 374 -17.13 12.08 6.10
C ALA A 374 -18.03 13.18 6.69
N GLU A 375 -19.15 12.80 7.31
CA GLU A 375 -20.06 13.74 7.99
C GLU A 375 -19.38 14.43 9.17
N ARG A 376 -18.62 13.68 10.00
CA ARG A 376 -17.86 14.26 11.12
C ARG A 376 -16.73 15.17 10.65
N ILE A 377 -16.01 14.80 9.58
CA ILE A 377 -14.98 15.64 8.97
C ILE A 377 -15.59 16.93 8.44
N TRP A 378 -16.74 16.85 7.77
CA TRP A 378 -17.46 18.04 7.31
C TRP A 378 -17.89 18.93 8.47
N GLN A 379 -18.45 18.36 9.54
CA GLN A 379 -18.85 19.11 10.72
C GLN A 379 -17.65 19.82 11.37
N TYR A 380 -16.50 19.14 11.53
CA TYR A 380 -15.27 19.73 12.04
C TYR A 380 -14.83 20.95 11.22
N TYR A 381 -14.82 20.84 9.89
CA TYR A 381 -14.42 21.95 9.02
C TYR A 381 -15.45 23.09 9.05
N LYS A 382 -16.73 22.77 9.11
CA LYS A 382 -17.83 23.75 9.25
C LYS A 382 -17.71 24.57 10.55
N GLU A 383 -17.45 23.92 11.67
CA GLU A 383 -17.26 24.58 12.97
C GLU A 383 -16.00 25.44 13.00
N LYS A 384 -14.91 24.96 12.39
CA LYS A 384 -13.62 25.64 12.43
C LYS A 384 -13.50 26.81 11.46
N TYR A 385 -14.08 26.69 10.27
CA TYR A 385 -13.87 27.64 9.17
C TYR A 385 -15.16 28.25 8.62
N GLY A 386 -16.32 27.74 9.00
CA GLY A 386 -17.62 28.15 8.47
C GLY A 386 -18.06 27.36 7.22
N GLU A 387 -19.33 27.50 6.82
CA GLU A 387 -19.94 26.75 5.73
C GLU A 387 -19.37 27.11 4.35
N GLU A 388 -18.98 28.35 4.15
CA GLU A 388 -18.53 28.88 2.86
C GLU A 388 -17.01 28.66 2.59
N HIS A 389 -16.26 28.10 3.55
CA HIS A 389 -14.83 27.89 3.37
C HIS A 389 -14.54 26.77 2.35
N PRO A 390 -13.54 26.92 1.44
CA PRO A 390 -13.24 25.92 0.41
C PRO A 390 -13.02 24.49 0.95
N SER A 391 -12.32 24.36 2.08
CA SER A 391 -12.12 23.05 2.71
C SER A 391 -13.43 22.43 3.19
N THR A 392 -14.38 23.25 3.70
CA THR A 392 -15.71 22.77 4.13
C THR A 392 -16.54 22.30 2.92
N LEU A 393 -16.49 23.04 1.83
CA LEU A 393 -17.19 22.69 0.60
C LEU A 393 -16.60 21.41 -0.03
N ASN A 394 -15.28 21.26 -0.02
CA ASN A 394 -14.62 20.03 -0.51
C ASN A 394 -15.02 18.81 0.34
N THR A 395 -15.05 18.92 1.67
CA THR A 395 -15.50 17.80 2.51
C THR A 395 -16.99 17.48 2.30
N LEU A 396 -17.82 18.47 2.01
CA LEU A 396 -19.22 18.26 1.69
C LEU A 396 -19.40 17.56 0.33
N ASN A 397 -18.56 17.88 -0.66
CA ASN A 397 -18.49 17.17 -1.94
C ASN A 397 -18.09 15.70 -1.76
N ASN A 398 -17.08 15.42 -0.91
CA ASN A 398 -16.66 14.05 -0.61
C ASN A 398 -17.78 13.26 0.10
N LEU A 399 -18.50 13.91 1.02
CA LEU A 399 -19.68 13.32 1.68
C LEU A 399 -20.77 13.00 0.64
N ALA A 400 -21.06 13.91 -0.28
CA ALA A 400 -22.03 13.70 -1.35
C ALA A 400 -21.62 12.53 -2.26
N ALA A 401 -20.34 12.44 -2.64
CA ALA A 401 -19.80 11.30 -3.41
C ALA A 401 -20.00 9.98 -2.65
N THR A 402 -19.73 9.97 -1.35
CA THR A 402 -19.88 8.79 -0.50
C THR A 402 -21.34 8.32 -0.42
N TYR A 403 -22.31 9.25 -0.34
CA TYR A 403 -23.74 8.90 -0.44
C TYR A 403 -24.11 8.37 -1.84
N GLY A 404 -23.47 8.89 -2.89
CA GLY A 404 -23.61 8.34 -4.25
C GLY A 404 -23.17 6.88 -4.36
N GLU A 405 -22.03 6.53 -3.78
CA GLU A 405 -21.53 5.13 -3.72
C GLU A 405 -22.42 4.24 -2.82
N LEU A 406 -23.01 4.81 -1.77
CA LEU A 406 -23.99 4.12 -0.92
C LEU A 406 -25.33 3.87 -1.63
N GLY A 407 -25.57 4.50 -2.78
CA GLY A 407 -26.82 4.44 -3.55
C GLY A 407 -27.86 5.48 -3.12
N ASP A 408 -27.59 6.31 -2.14
CA ASP A 408 -28.47 7.43 -1.74
C ASP A 408 -28.23 8.66 -2.63
N HIS A 409 -28.60 8.49 -3.92
CA HIS A 409 -28.40 9.54 -4.92
C HIS A 409 -29.23 10.80 -4.65
N ARG A 410 -30.34 10.71 -3.88
CA ARG A 410 -31.13 11.88 -3.52
C ARG A 410 -30.39 12.78 -2.53
N LYS A 411 -29.81 12.18 -1.50
CA LYS A 411 -28.99 12.91 -0.52
C LYS A 411 -27.72 13.47 -1.15
N ALA A 412 -27.07 12.68 -2.03
CA ALA A 412 -25.94 13.16 -2.80
C ALA A 412 -26.29 14.41 -3.63
N LEU A 413 -27.44 14.40 -4.31
CA LEU A 413 -27.93 15.52 -5.11
C LEU A 413 -28.13 16.78 -4.26
N GLU A 414 -28.84 16.66 -3.15
CA GLU A 414 -29.10 17.78 -2.23
C GLU A 414 -27.80 18.46 -1.77
N LEU A 415 -26.81 17.65 -1.37
CA LEU A 415 -25.52 18.17 -0.92
C LEU A 415 -24.74 18.83 -2.07
N GLN A 416 -24.73 18.24 -3.25
CA GLN A 416 -24.05 18.80 -4.43
C GLN A 416 -24.70 20.10 -4.89
N GLU A 417 -26.03 20.20 -4.87
CA GLU A 417 -26.74 21.46 -5.20
C GLU A 417 -26.36 22.58 -4.21
N LYS A 418 -26.27 22.26 -2.91
CA LYS A 418 -25.82 23.21 -1.90
C LYS A 418 -24.38 23.68 -2.15
N VAL A 419 -23.47 22.76 -2.43
CA VAL A 419 -22.06 23.09 -2.73
C VAL A 419 -21.99 23.95 -3.98
N TYR A 420 -22.62 23.54 -5.08
CA TYR A 420 -22.63 24.27 -6.35
C TYR A 420 -23.13 25.70 -6.20
N ALA A 421 -24.27 25.90 -5.51
CA ALA A 421 -24.83 27.22 -5.28
C ALA A 421 -23.87 28.12 -4.48
N THR A 422 -23.18 27.56 -3.49
CA THR A 422 -22.21 28.28 -2.66
C THR A 422 -20.93 28.61 -3.45
N GLU A 423 -20.40 27.67 -4.21
CA GLU A 423 -19.21 27.88 -5.06
C GLU A 423 -19.49 28.91 -6.17
N CYS A 424 -20.66 28.89 -6.80
CA CYS A 424 -21.06 29.91 -7.75
C CYS A 424 -21.04 31.33 -7.15
N LYS A 425 -21.49 31.47 -5.89
CA LYS A 425 -21.51 32.75 -5.17
C LYS A 425 -20.09 33.25 -4.84
N ILE A 426 -19.18 32.35 -4.44
CA ILE A 426 -17.88 32.70 -3.88
C ILE A 426 -16.80 32.73 -4.97
N LEU A 427 -16.76 31.69 -5.80
CA LEU A 427 -15.72 31.45 -6.81
C LEU A 427 -16.17 31.86 -8.21
N GLY A 428 -17.48 31.90 -8.43
CA GLY A 428 -18.08 32.09 -9.75
C GLY A 428 -18.26 30.81 -10.55
N GLU A 429 -19.19 30.83 -11.52
CA GLU A 429 -19.55 29.65 -12.34
C GLU A 429 -18.42 29.08 -13.19
N LYS A 430 -17.37 29.85 -13.45
CA LYS A 430 -16.25 29.46 -14.32
C LYS A 430 -15.08 28.87 -13.55
N HIS A 431 -15.13 28.85 -12.23
CA HIS A 431 -14.02 28.32 -11.43
C HIS A 431 -13.93 26.80 -11.60
N PRO A 432 -12.70 26.23 -11.70
CA PRO A 432 -12.51 24.79 -11.89
C PRO A 432 -13.28 23.94 -10.88
N ASP A 433 -13.24 24.28 -9.59
CA ASP A 433 -13.96 23.54 -8.54
C ASP A 433 -15.47 23.57 -8.76
N THR A 434 -16.03 24.74 -9.11
CA THR A 434 -17.45 24.90 -9.42
C THR A 434 -17.88 24.04 -10.63
N LEU A 435 -17.02 23.96 -11.65
CA LEU A 435 -17.26 23.10 -12.81
C LEU A 435 -17.16 21.60 -12.46
N ASN A 436 -16.25 21.23 -11.57
CA ASN A 436 -16.14 19.85 -11.08
C ASN A 436 -17.40 19.46 -10.28
N THR A 437 -17.85 20.32 -9.39
CA THR A 437 -19.10 20.09 -8.64
C THR A 437 -20.30 19.98 -9.57
N LEU A 438 -20.38 20.83 -10.59
CA LEU A 438 -21.45 20.80 -11.60
C LEU A 438 -21.41 19.51 -12.43
N ASN A 439 -20.23 19.02 -12.77
CA ASN A 439 -20.06 17.73 -13.46
C ASN A 439 -20.53 16.54 -12.58
N ASN A 440 -20.17 16.54 -11.29
CA ASN A 440 -20.63 15.51 -10.35
C ASN A 440 -22.15 15.54 -10.18
N LEU A 441 -22.74 16.71 -10.11
CA LEU A 441 -24.17 16.93 -10.03
C LEU A 441 -24.90 16.36 -11.27
N ALA A 442 -24.34 16.58 -12.46
CA ALA A 442 -24.87 15.99 -13.69
C ALA A 442 -24.84 14.45 -13.69
N VAL A 443 -23.75 13.86 -13.19
CA VAL A 443 -23.66 12.40 -13.02
C VAL A 443 -24.74 11.89 -12.05
N THR A 444 -24.98 12.60 -10.96
CA THR A 444 -26.00 12.24 -9.97
C THR A 444 -27.42 12.33 -10.55
N TYR A 445 -27.74 13.34 -11.38
CA TYR A 445 -29.01 13.38 -12.13
C TYR A 445 -29.16 12.15 -13.02
N GLY A 446 -28.10 11.74 -13.72
CA GLY A 446 -28.10 10.53 -14.54
C GLY A 446 -28.36 9.26 -13.73
N LYS A 447 -27.77 9.15 -12.53
CA LYS A 447 -28.01 8.03 -11.60
C LYS A 447 -29.46 7.98 -11.09
N LEU A 448 -30.10 9.13 -10.95
CA LEU A 448 -31.51 9.25 -10.58
C LEU A 448 -32.46 9.01 -11.77
N GLY A 449 -31.93 8.81 -13.00
CA GLY A 449 -32.72 8.59 -14.20
C GLY A 449 -33.14 9.86 -14.93
N ASP A 450 -32.82 11.04 -14.43
CA ASP A 450 -33.09 12.32 -15.10
C ASP A 450 -31.97 12.65 -16.11
N HIS A 451 -31.93 11.82 -17.16
CA HIS A 451 -30.91 11.95 -18.21
C HIS A 451 -31.06 13.24 -19.04
N LYS A 452 -32.26 13.84 -19.08
CA LYS A 452 -32.46 15.12 -19.79
C LYS A 452 -31.77 16.26 -19.07
N LYS A 453 -31.96 16.35 -17.74
CA LYS A 453 -31.29 17.37 -16.91
C LYS A 453 -29.80 17.13 -16.85
N ALA A 454 -29.36 15.85 -16.75
CA ALA A 454 -27.97 15.49 -16.84
C ALA A 454 -27.32 15.99 -18.15
N LEU A 455 -28.00 15.81 -19.28
CA LEU A 455 -27.52 16.26 -20.59
C LEU A 455 -27.35 17.78 -20.64
N GLU A 456 -28.38 18.54 -20.24
CA GLU A 456 -28.33 20.01 -20.21
C GLU A 456 -27.13 20.54 -19.39
N VAL A 457 -26.94 19.97 -18.21
CA VAL A 457 -25.83 20.34 -17.32
C VAL A 457 -24.47 19.97 -17.92
N GLN A 458 -24.35 18.78 -18.51
CA GLN A 458 -23.10 18.31 -19.10
C GLN A 458 -22.71 19.09 -20.36
N GLU A 459 -23.68 19.49 -21.21
CA GLU A 459 -23.43 20.37 -22.34
C GLU A 459 -22.86 21.72 -21.86
N LYS A 460 -23.44 22.30 -20.80
CA LYS A 460 -22.93 23.53 -20.18
C LYS A 460 -21.50 23.36 -19.66
N VAL A 461 -21.22 22.29 -18.92
CA VAL A 461 -19.88 22.00 -18.37
C VAL A 461 -18.86 21.85 -19.49
N TYR A 462 -19.15 21.00 -20.47
CA TYR A 462 -18.25 20.75 -21.61
C TYR A 462 -17.94 22.04 -22.37
N ALA A 463 -18.97 22.84 -22.72
CA ALA A 463 -18.78 24.11 -23.42
C ALA A 463 -17.92 25.11 -22.62
N LEU A 464 -18.10 25.20 -21.30
CA LEU A 464 -17.31 26.08 -20.44
C LEU A 464 -15.85 25.58 -20.32
N GLN A 465 -15.65 24.29 -20.11
CA GLN A 465 -14.30 23.72 -20.02
C GLN A 465 -13.53 23.84 -21.33
N CYS A 466 -14.17 23.60 -22.48
CA CYS A 466 -13.54 23.87 -23.78
C CYS A 466 -13.06 25.30 -23.91
N LYS A 467 -13.86 26.27 -23.44
CA LYS A 467 -13.54 27.70 -23.53
C LYS A 467 -12.44 28.13 -22.57
N ILE A 468 -12.34 27.51 -21.39
CA ILE A 468 -11.42 27.93 -20.31
C ILE A 468 -10.12 27.14 -20.37
N LEU A 469 -10.20 25.82 -20.53
CA LEU A 469 -9.08 24.88 -20.45
C LEU A 469 -8.60 24.39 -21.82
N GLY A 470 -9.46 24.51 -22.85
CA GLY A 470 -9.24 23.92 -24.16
C GLY A 470 -9.79 22.49 -24.28
N GLU A 471 -9.96 22.04 -25.51
CA GLU A 471 -10.54 20.73 -25.83
C GLU A 471 -9.66 19.54 -25.43
N GLU A 472 -8.36 19.76 -25.43
CA GLU A 472 -7.35 18.71 -25.10
C GLU A 472 -7.09 18.56 -23.60
N HIS A 473 -7.69 19.39 -22.73
CA HIS A 473 -7.47 19.29 -21.30
C HIS A 473 -8.12 18.01 -20.72
N PRO A 474 -7.45 17.28 -19.79
CA PRO A 474 -7.97 16.04 -19.19
C PRO A 474 -9.40 16.17 -18.62
N ASP A 475 -9.69 17.28 -17.92
CA ASP A 475 -11.02 17.52 -17.34
C ASP A 475 -12.06 17.73 -18.43
N THR A 476 -11.73 18.45 -19.51
CA THR A 476 -12.61 18.65 -20.67
C THR A 476 -12.94 17.31 -21.35
N LEU A 477 -11.93 16.43 -21.49
CA LEU A 477 -12.14 15.08 -22.04
C LEU A 477 -12.96 14.19 -21.11
N THR A 478 -12.89 14.42 -19.78
CA THR A 478 -13.75 13.74 -18.83
C THR A 478 -15.20 14.20 -18.93
N ALA A 479 -15.43 15.51 -19.06
CA ALA A 479 -16.78 16.05 -19.30
C ALA A 479 -17.35 15.56 -20.64
N LEU A 480 -16.53 15.52 -21.71
CA LEU A 480 -16.93 14.98 -23.00
C LEU A 480 -17.37 13.51 -22.89
N ASN A 481 -16.60 12.69 -22.18
CA ASN A 481 -16.93 11.28 -21.96
C ASN A 481 -18.28 11.10 -21.22
N ASN A 482 -18.52 11.90 -20.17
CA ASN A 482 -19.76 11.87 -19.40
C ASN A 482 -20.97 12.34 -20.26
N LEU A 483 -20.81 13.41 -21.00
CA LEU A 483 -21.78 13.92 -21.95
C LEU A 483 -22.15 12.84 -22.98
N THR A 484 -21.16 12.19 -23.53
CA THR A 484 -21.32 11.14 -24.54
C THR A 484 -22.08 9.93 -23.96
N TYR A 485 -21.76 9.52 -22.73
CA TYR A 485 -22.50 8.47 -22.05
C TYR A 485 -23.98 8.81 -21.89
N THR A 486 -24.30 10.05 -21.58
CA THR A 486 -25.70 10.50 -21.40
C THR A 486 -26.48 10.53 -22.74
N TYR A 487 -25.84 10.92 -23.85
CA TYR A 487 -26.45 10.74 -25.19
C TYR A 487 -26.81 9.28 -25.47
N GLY A 488 -25.91 8.35 -25.17
CA GLY A 488 -26.17 6.91 -25.30
C GLY A 488 -27.35 6.44 -24.43
N LYS A 489 -27.46 6.94 -23.19
CA LYS A 489 -28.61 6.63 -22.31
C LYS A 489 -29.94 7.18 -22.80
N LEU A 490 -29.92 8.28 -23.53
CA LEU A 490 -31.09 8.85 -24.18
C LEU A 490 -31.44 8.19 -25.54
N GLY A 491 -30.64 7.22 -25.98
CA GLY A 491 -30.84 6.47 -27.23
C GLY A 491 -30.22 7.12 -28.47
N ASP A 492 -29.55 8.28 -28.33
CA ASP A 492 -28.83 8.90 -29.44
C ASP A 492 -27.45 8.27 -29.63
N HIS A 493 -27.45 6.99 -30.01
CA HIS A 493 -26.21 6.22 -30.18
C HIS A 493 -25.33 6.75 -31.32
N ARG A 494 -25.91 7.42 -32.33
CA ARG A 494 -25.12 8.00 -33.43
C ARG A 494 -24.27 9.17 -32.96
N LYS A 495 -24.87 10.09 -32.20
CA LYS A 495 -24.13 11.23 -31.62
C LYS A 495 -23.15 10.77 -30.57
N ALA A 496 -23.51 9.77 -29.75
CA ALA A 496 -22.59 9.14 -28.82
C ALA A 496 -21.39 8.53 -29.53
N LEU A 497 -21.56 7.86 -30.66
CA LEU A 497 -20.46 7.29 -31.43
C LEU A 497 -19.48 8.36 -31.89
N GLU A 498 -19.96 9.41 -32.57
CA GLU A 498 -19.13 10.53 -33.05
C GLU A 498 -18.28 11.15 -31.92
N LEU A 499 -18.91 11.40 -30.76
CA LEU A 499 -18.23 12.02 -29.64
C LEU A 499 -17.25 11.07 -28.93
N TYR A 500 -17.55 9.77 -28.85
CA TYR A 500 -16.60 8.78 -28.29
C TYR A 500 -15.38 8.59 -29.19
N GLU A 501 -15.54 8.53 -30.52
CA GLU A 501 -14.42 8.46 -31.46
C GLU A 501 -13.48 9.66 -31.29
N ARG A 502 -14.07 10.88 -31.21
CA ARG A 502 -13.31 12.10 -30.95
C ARG A 502 -12.59 12.05 -29.60
N CYS A 503 -13.29 11.69 -28.52
CA CYS A 503 -12.73 11.59 -27.19
C CYS A 503 -11.60 10.55 -27.12
N TYR A 504 -11.80 9.37 -27.73
CA TYR A 504 -10.80 8.31 -27.80
C TYR A 504 -9.54 8.75 -28.55
N THR A 505 -9.71 9.39 -29.70
CA THR A 505 -8.59 9.91 -30.50
C THR A 505 -7.76 10.92 -29.72
N LEU A 506 -8.41 11.87 -29.05
CA LEU A 506 -7.73 12.88 -28.24
C LEU A 506 -7.05 12.26 -27.02
N ARG A 507 -7.71 11.33 -26.31
CA ARG A 507 -7.09 10.63 -25.18
C ARG A 507 -5.90 9.76 -25.58
N CYS A 508 -5.96 9.09 -26.73
CA CYS A 508 -4.81 8.36 -27.27
C CYS A 508 -3.61 9.27 -27.54
N LYS A 509 -3.86 10.46 -28.11
CA LYS A 509 -2.82 11.45 -28.40
C LYS A 509 -2.17 12.01 -27.14
N ILE A 510 -2.95 12.28 -26.10
CA ILE A 510 -2.51 13.03 -24.92
C ILE A 510 -2.04 12.11 -23.79
N LEU A 511 -2.81 11.06 -23.51
CA LEU A 511 -2.58 10.17 -22.38
C LEU A 511 -1.96 8.83 -22.79
N GLY A 512 -2.00 8.52 -24.10
CA GLY A 512 -1.57 7.22 -24.62
C GLY A 512 -2.65 6.14 -24.55
N MET A 513 -2.48 5.08 -25.36
CA MET A 513 -3.45 3.98 -25.46
C MET A 513 -3.58 3.13 -24.19
N LYS A 514 -2.54 3.06 -23.37
CA LYS A 514 -2.50 2.24 -22.15
C LYS A 514 -3.06 2.95 -20.92
N ASN A 515 -3.39 4.23 -21.02
CA ASN A 515 -3.95 5.00 -19.92
C ASN A 515 -5.36 4.50 -19.55
N SER A 516 -5.65 4.41 -18.25
CA SER A 516 -6.93 3.90 -17.73
C SER A 516 -8.15 4.65 -18.28
N GLN A 517 -8.07 5.98 -18.39
CA GLN A 517 -9.15 6.81 -18.94
C GLN A 517 -9.36 6.55 -20.44
N THR A 518 -8.28 6.31 -21.20
CA THR A 518 -8.36 5.94 -22.61
C THR A 518 -9.03 4.58 -22.78
N LEU A 519 -8.71 3.62 -21.93
CA LEU A 519 -9.32 2.28 -21.95
C LEU A 519 -10.79 2.30 -21.54
N ILE A 520 -11.21 3.18 -20.63
CA ILE A 520 -12.63 3.40 -20.30
C ILE A 520 -13.38 3.94 -21.52
N THR A 521 -12.80 4.91 -22.23
CA THR A 521 -13.43 5.45 -23.47
C THR A 521 -13.50 4.39 -24.55
N LEU A 522 -12.46 3.58 -24.74
CA LEU A 522 -12.44 2.48 -25.70
C LEU A 522 -13.55 1.46 -25.41
N GLN A 523 -13.75 1.12 -24.12
CA GLN A 523 -14.85 0.24 -23.71
C GLN A 523 -16.22 0.84 -24.05
N SER A 524 -16.42 2.13 -23.77
CA SER A 524 -17.68 2.81 -24.06
C SER A 524 -17.93 2.91 -25.56
N LEU A 525 -16.87 3.14 -26.35
CA LEU A 525 -16.91 3.16 -27.80
C LEU A 525 -17.35 1.79 -28.37
N ALA A 526 -16.72 0.70 -27.89
CA ALA A 526 -17.08 -0.66 -28.31
C ALA A 526 -18.58 -0.96 -28.06
N VAL A 527 -19.04 -0.72 -26.82
CA VAL A 527 -20.46 -0.91 -26.46
C VAL A 527 -21.39 -0.04 -27.31
N THR A 528 -20.96 1.15 -27.75
CA THR A 528 -21.78 2.02 -28.60
C THR A 528 -21.93 1.46 -30.00
N TYR A 529 -20.89 0.84 -30.57
CA TYR A 529 -20.99 0.10 -31.83
C TYR A 529 -21.98 -1.07 -31.73
N GLY A 530 -21.93 -1.84 -30.62
CA GLY A 530 -22.87 -2.92 -30.34
C GLY A 530 -24.31 -2.43 -30.25
N ASN A 531 -24.58 -1.30 -29.59
CA ASN A 531 -25.90 -0.69 -29.51
C ASN A 531 -26.43 -0.23 -30.89
N LEU A 532 -25.55 0.01 -31.85
CA LEU A 532 -25.91 0.31 -33.25
C LEU A 532 -26.02 -0.95 -34.11
N GLY A 533 -25.75 -2.15 -33.58
CA GLY A 533 -25.81 -3.43 -34.26
C GLY A 533 -24.53 -3.80 -35.03
N ASP A 534 -23.46 -3.00 -34.91
CA ASP A 534 -22.17 -3.30 -35.52
C ASP A 534 -21.32 -4.15 -34.56
N TYR A 535 -21.74 -5.38 -34.36
CA TYR A 535 -21.06 -6.35 -33.48
C TYR A 535 -19.66 -6.74 -33.99
N GLN A 536 -19.38 -6.56 -35.29
CA GLN A 536 -18.04 -6.88 -35.81
C GLN A 536 -17.01 -5.85 -35.34
N THR A 537 -17.32 -4.56 -35.44
CA THR A 537 -16.45 -3.49 -34.94
C THR A 537 -16.37 -3.53 -33.40
N GLU A 538 -17.48 -3.80 -32.69
CA GLU A 538 -17.49 -3.99 -31.24
C GLU A 538 -16.48 -5.06 -30.82
N LYS A 539 -16.51 -6.22 -31.48
CA LYS A 539 -15.57 -7.32 -31.21
C LYS A 539 -14.12 -6.91 -31.39
N GLU A 540 -13.76 -6.24 -32.49
CA GLU A 540 -12.38 -5.81 -32.77
C GLU A 540 -11.87 -4.85 -31.68
N LEU A 541 -12.71 -3.93 -31.21
CA LEU A 541 -12.37 -2.99 -30.14
C LEU A 541 -12.27 -3.69 -28.79
N GLU A 542 -13.13 -4.66 -28.51
CA GLU A 542 -13.08 -5.42 -27.25
C GLU A 542 -11.89 -6.39 -27.20
N GLU A 543 -11.51 -7.05 -28.31
CA GLU A 543 -10.30 -7.84 -28.41
C GLU A 543 -9.05 -6.97 -28.13
N LYS A 544 -9.00 -5.78 -28.72
CA LYS A 544 -7.95 -4.80 -28.47
C LYS A 544 -7.93 -4.36 -27.00
N LEU A 545 -9.08 -4.04 -26.43
CA LEU A 545 -9.21 -3.63 -25.02
C LEU A 545 -8.75 -4.74 -24.06
N TYR A 546 -9.23 -5.98 -24.32
CA TYR A 546 -8.85 -7.14 -23.52
C TYR A 546 -7.33 -7.40 -23.56
N SER A 547 -6.75 -7.35 -24.77
CA SER A 547 -5.30 -7.53 -24.95
C SER A 547 -4.48 -6.48 -24.17
N ILE A 548 -4.86 -5.19 -24.27
CA ILE A 548 -4.15 -4.13 -23.54
C ILE A 548 -4.34 -4.27 -22.05
N ARG A 549 -5.55 -4.63 -21.55
CA ARG A 549 -5.77 -4.85 -20.12
C ARG A 549 -5.01 -6.05 -19.58
N CYS A 550 -4.87 -7.13 -20.34
CA CYS A 550 -4.01 -8.26 -19.97
C CYS A 550 -2.55 -7.82 -19.81
N GLU A 551 -2.06 -7.00 -20.74
CA GLU A 551 -0.67 -6.49 -20.68
C GLU A 551 -0.44 -5.54 -19.50
N VAL A 552 -1.40 -4.64 -19.21
CA VAL A 552 -1.24 -3.56 -18.23
C VAL A 552 -1.63 -3.99 -16.81
N LEU A 553 -2.70 -4.77 -16.67
CA LEU A 553 -3.31 -5.10 -15.39
C LEU A 553 -3.16 -6.59 -15.02
N GLY A 554 -2.85 -7.43 -16.01
CA GLY A 554 -2.90 -8.88 -15.86
C GLY A 554 -4.27 -9.50 -16.14
N GLU A 555 -4.31 -10.80 -16.45
CA GLU A 555 -5.54 -11.52 -16.79
C GLU A 555 -6.55 -11.63 -15.63
N GLU A 556 -6.07 -11.60 -14.39
CA GLU A 556 -6.88 -11.79 -13.19
C GLU A 556 -7.52 -10.50 -12.67
N HIS A 557 -7.17 -9.35 -13.24
CA HIS A 557 -7.68 -8.06 -12.78
C HIS A 557 -9.20 -7.94 -13.07
N PRO A 558 -10.02 -7.37 -12.15
CA PRO A 558 -11.46 -7.23 -12.32
C PRO A 558 -11.87 -6.56 -13.64
N ASP A 559 -11.14 -5.51 -14.06
CA ASP A 559 -11.43 -4.82 -15.32
C ASP A 559 -11.09 -5.66 -16.55
N THR A 560 -10.05 -6.50 -16.47
CA THR A 560 -9.71 -7.46 -17.53
C THR A 560 -10.78 -8.54 -17.65
N LEU A 561 -11.26 -9.07 -16.51
CA LEU A 561 -12.37 -10.02 -16.47
C LEU A 561 -13.66 -9.42 -17.01
N ARG A 562 -13.90 -8.10 -16.81
CA ARG A 562 -15.04 -7.39 -17.37
C ARG A 562 -14.95 -7.28 -18.90
N ALA A 563 -13.76 -6.95 -19.44
CA ALA A 563 -13.54 -6.92 -20.89
C ALA A 563 -13.74 -8.30 -21.52
N LEU A 564 -13.23 -9.37 -20.88
CA LEU A 564 -13.44 -10.74 -21.33
C LEU A 564 -14.94 -11.12 -21.33
N ASN A 565 -15.70 -10.71 -20.29
CA ASN A 565 -17.14 -10.95 -20.23
C ASN A 565 -17.91 -10.26 -21.36
N ASN A 566 -17.51 -9.03 -21.73
CA ASN A 566 -18.13 -8.34 -22.86
C ASN A 566 -17.83 -9.06 -24.18
N LEU A 567 -16.56 -9.43 -24.39
CA LEU A 567 -16.15 -10.17 -25.59
C LEU A 567 -16.92 -11.49 -25.76
N VAL A 568 -17.19 -12.22 -24.65
CA VAL A 568 -18.06 -13.41 -24.66
C VAL A 568 -19.43 -13.08 -25.20
N TRP A 569 -20.02 -11.96 -24.75
CA TRP A 569 -21.36 -11.54 -25.19
C TRP A 569 -21.34 -11.20 -26.66
N THR A 570 -20.39 -10.41 -27.12
CA THR A 570 -20.29 -9.98 -28.55
C THR A 570 -20.05 -11.16 -29.48
N GLU A 571 -19.22 -12.15 -29.11
CA GLU A 571 -19.04 -13.37 -29.89
C GLU A 571 -20.36 -14.21 -29.98
N ASN A 572 -21.17 -14.21 -28.92
CA ASN A 572 -22.47 -14.87 -28.95
C ASN A 572 -23.46 -14.15 -29.86
N GLU A 573 -23.51 -12.81 -29.86
CA GLU A 573 -24.35 -12.01 -30.75
C GLU A 573 -23.95 -12.18 -32.25
N LEU A 574 -22.66 -12.39 -32.51
CA LEU A 574 -22.16 -12.73 -33.84
C LEU A 574 -22.47 -14.19 -34.28
N GLY A 575 -23.08 -14.99 -33.40
CA GLY A 575 -23.35 -16.41 -33.65
C GLY A 575 -22.15 -17.34 -33.52
N ASN A 576 -21.02 -16.85 -33.05
CA ASN A 576 -19.77 -17.61 -32.84
C ASN A 576 -19.84 -18.41 -31.54
N HIS A 577 -20.87 -19.23 -31.34
CA HIS A 577 -21.19 -19.90 -30.09
C HIS A 577 -20.05 -20.78 -29.54
N GLN A 578 -19.28 -21.43 -30.44
CA GLN A 578 -18.10 -22.24 -30.01
C GLN A 578 -17.03 -21.38 -29.38
N LYS A 579 -16.74 -20.21 -29.96
CA LYS A 579 -15.74 -19.26 -29.42
C LYS A 579 -16.24 -18.62 -28.15
N ALA A 580 -17.50 -18.22 -28.09
CA ALA A 580 -18.14 -17.68 -26.89
C ALA A 580 -18.07 -18.68 -25.71
N PHE A 581 -18.33 -19.97 -25.99
CA PHE A 581 -18.19 -21.03 -24.96
C PHE A 581 -16.76 -21.12 -24.42
N GLY A 582 -15.73 -21.19 -25.29
CA GLY A 582 -14.34 -21.27 -24.84
C GLY A 582 -13.90 -20.04 -24.01
N LEU A 583 -14.33 -18.83 -24.42
CA LEU A 583 -14.05 -17.60 -23.65
C LEU A 583 -14.80 -17.59 -22.31
N GLN A 584 -16.04 -18.10 -22.27
CA GLN A 584 -16.83 -18.21 -21.04
C GLN A 584 -16.20 -19.23 -20.06
N GLU A 585 -15.65 -20.34 -20.55
CA GLU A 585 -14.93 -21.31 -19.74
C GLU A 585 -13.68 -20.70 -19.12
N LYS A 586 -12.91 -19.94 -19.91
CA LYS A 586 -11.76 -19.17 -19.41
C LYS A 586 -12.18 -18.17 -18.34
N LEU A 587 -13.24 -17.40 -18.58
CA LEU A 587 -13.75 -16.42 -17.62
C LEU A 587 -14.20 -17.07 -16.31
N TYR A 588 -14.90 -18.21 -16.38
CA TYR A 588 -15.34 -18.96 -15.20
C TYR A 588 -14.14 -19.44 -14.38
N THR A 589 -13.14 -20.03 -15.03
CA THR A 589 -11.91 -20.51 -14.37
C THR A 589 -11.17 -19.38 -13.65
N LEU A 590 -11.00 -18.24 -14.31
CA LEU A 590 -10.35 -17.07 -13.70
C LEU A 590 -11.17 -16.51 -12.53
N ARG A 591 -12.50 -16.46 -12.64
CA ARG A 591 -13.37 -16.02 -11.52
C ARG A 591 -13.33 -16.98 -10.33
N CYS A 592 -13.29 -18.30 -10.55
CA CYS A 592 -13.08 -19.27 -9.47
C CYS A 592 -11.77 -19.00 -8.73
N LYS A 593 -10.70 -18.74 -9.47
CA LYS A 593 -9.38 -18.48 -8.90
C LYS A 593 -9.34 -17.17 -8.08
N VAL A 594 -9.95 -16.10 -8.57
CA VAL A 594 -9.84 -14.75 -7.98
C VAL A 594 -10.90 -14.47 -6.93
N LEU A 595 -12.13 -14.91 -7.15
CA LEU A 595 -13.29 -14.57 -6.34
C LEU A 595 -13.80 -15.75 -5.49
N GLY A 596 -13.41 -16.99 -5.84
CA GLY A 596 -13.95 -18.20 -5.26
C GLY A 596 -15.23 -18.70 -5.98
N GLU A 597 -15.58 -19.96 -5.76
CA GLU A 597 -16.71 -20.62 -6.44
C GLU A 597 -18.08 -20.07 -5.99
N ASP A 598 -18.20 -19.66 -4.72
CA ASP A 598 -19.45 -19.18 -4.13
C ASP A 598 -19.74 -17.69 -4.44
N HIS A 599 -18.83 -17.00 -5.10
CA HIS A 599 -19.04 -15.59 -5.42
C HIS A 599 -20.16 -15.41 -6.47
N PRO A 600 -21.10 -14.44 -6.31
CA PRO A 600 -22.24 -14.26 -7.22
C PRO A 600 -21.86 -14.16 -8.70
N GLN A 601 -20.76 -13.49 -9.03
CA GLN A 601 -20.28 -13.37 -10.41
C GLN A 601 -19.73 -14.71 -10.95
N THR A 602 -19.15 -15.54 -10.11
CA THR A 602 -18.65 -16.89 -10.46
C THR A 602 -19.82 -17.82 -10.73
N ILE A 603 -20.82 -17.82 -9.85
CA ILE A 603 -22.05 -18.59 -10.03
C ILE A 603 -22.74 -18.22 -11.35
N LYS A 604 -22.90 -16.92 -11.62
CA LYS A 604 -23.49 -16.42 -12.88
C LYS A 604 -22.68 -16.82 -14.12
N SER A 605 -21.34 -16.91 -14.00
CA SER A 605 -20.50 -17.41 -15.09
C SER A 605 -20.70 -18.89 -15.33
N LYS A 606 -20.90 -19.69 -14.30
CA LYS A 606 -21.20 -21.12 -14.39
C LYS A 606 -22.56 -21.37 -15.07
N GLU A 607 -23.59 -20.64 -14.68
CA GLU A 607 -24.93 -20.72 -15.30
C GLU A 607 -24.87 -20.44 -16.78
N ARG A 608 -24.17 -19.36 -17.20
CA ARG A 608 -23.98 -19.00 -18.61
C ARG A 608 -23.19 -20.06 -19.39
N LEU A 609 -22.18 -20.67 -18.74
CA LEU A 609 -21.40 -21.74 -19.36
C LEU A 609 -22.30 -22.96 -19.66
N GLU A 610 -23.20 -23.31 -18.76
CA GLU A 610 -24.19 -24.37 -18.99
C GLU A 610 -25.21 -24.04 -20.10
N GLU A 611 -25.64 -22.78 -20.17
CA GLU A 611 -26.51 -22.30 -21.28
C GLU A 611 -25.82 -22.43 -22.62
N TYR A 612 -24.56 -22.02 -22.74
CA TYR A 612 -23.79 -22.14 -23.98
C TYR A 612 -23.54 -23.61 -24.35
N ARG A 613 -23.29 -24.48 -23.36
CA ARG A 613 -23.14 -25.92 -23.58
C ARG A 613 -24.41 -26.54 -24.18
N LYS A 614 -25.59 -26.15 -23.68
CA LYS A 614 -26.89 -26.58 -24.22
C LYS A 614 -27.15 -26.09 -25.65
N LYS A 615 -26.68 -24.87 -25.98
CA LYS A 615 -26.78 -24.33 -27.33
C LYS A 615 -25.90 -25.05 -28.34
N LEU A 616 -24.75 -25.58 -27.89
CA LEU A 616 -23.83 -26.32 -28.76
C LEU A 616 -24.22 -27.80 -28.93
N ASN A 617 -24.91 -28.40 -27.97
CA ASN A 617 -25.40 -29.78 -28.00
C ASN A 617 -26.91 -29.77 -27.70
N PRO A 618 -27.77 -29.38 -28.66
CA PRO A 618 -29.22 -29.29 -28.50
C PRO A 618 -29.90 -30.66 -28.30
#